data_31f7f07e3dc334915b5fd156efa39295
#
_entry.id   31f7f07e3dc334915b5fd156efa39295
#
_cell.length_a   1.000
_cell.length_b   1.000
_cell.length_c   1.000
_cell.angle_alpha   90.00
_cell.angle_beta   90.00
_cell.angle_gamma   90.00
#
_symmetry.space_group_name_H-M   'P 1'
#
loop_
_entity.id
_entity.type
_entity.pdbx_description
1 polymer ?
#
loop_
_entity_poly.entity_id
_entity_poly.type
_entity_poly.pdbx_seq_one_letter_code
_entity_poly.pdbx_strand_id
1 'polypeptide(L)'
;MNDNKTLADFLPKLNTEGELILGDLKDSALKPITKQDVIDKILLIDDPELGINIYDLGLIYELNIENNNIEVLMTLTTVNCPVADTMPNDIAKKIATIDDCGQIKVKLTFDPPWTKDMMSEDAKLALGY
;
A
#
# COMPACT_ATOMS: atom_id res chain seq x y z
N MET A 1 -2.77 28.72 -0.51
CA MET A 1 -2.47 28.36 -0.42
C MET A 1 -1.93 27.77 0.07
N ASN A 2 -1.80 27.51 0.19
CA ASN A 2 -1.35 26.86 0.69
C ASN A 2 -0.08 26.51 0.78
N ASP A 3 0.77 27.35 0.87
CA ASP A 3 2.08 27.13 1.12
C ASP A 3 2.30 26.44 2.37
N ASN A 4 1.52 26.74 3.34
CA ASN A 4 1.60 26.06 4.58
C ASN A 4 1.37 24.62 4.37
N LYS A 5 0.51 24.33 3.47
CA LYS A 5 0.21 23.00 3.17
C LYS A 5 1.42 22.32 2.59
N THR A 6 2.11 23.02 1.73
CA THR A 6 3.28 22.45 1.13
C THR A 6 4.31 22.08 2.16
N LEU A 7 4.50 22.97 3.10
CA LEU A 7 5.46 22.72 4.15
C LEU A 7 5.04 21.51 4.95
N ALA A 8 3.78 21.43 5.25
CA ALA A 8 3.30 20.30 6.00
C ALA A 8 3.48 19.02 5.24
N ASP A 9 3.44 19.06 3.94
CA ASP A 9 3.64 17.85 3.16
C ASP A 9 5.05 17.34 3.25
N PHE A 10 5.99 18.19 3.56
CA PHE A 10 7.34 17.72 3.75
C PHE A 10 7.52 17.08 5.10
N LEU A 11 6.73 17.50 6.06
CA LEU A 11 6.88 17.01 7.40
C LEU A 11 6.03 15.81 7.73
N PRO A 12 5.10 15.45 6.93
CA PRO A 12 4.20 14.39 7.35
C PRO A 12 4.90 13.10 7.65
N LYS A 13 6.05 12.93 7.13
CA LYS A 13 6.78 11.76 7.47
C LYS A 13 6.94 11.68 8.93
N LEU A 14 6.73 12.74 9.60
CA LEU A 14 6.78 12.72 11.01
C LEU A 14 5.60 12.03 11.56
N ASN A 15 4.62 11.77 10.77
CA ASN A 15 3.50 11.18 11.28
C ASN A 15 3.70 9.83 11.49
N THR A 16 3.51 9.52 12.49
CA THR A 16 3.11 8.37 13.01
C THR A 16 3.54 7.15 12.28
N GLU A 17 2.67 6.40 11.75
CA GLU A 17 3.00 5.11 11.26
C GLU A 17 3.76 5.14 9.96
N GLY A 18 3.80 6.29 9.35
CA GLY A 18 4.49 6.40 8.08
C GLY A 18 3.55 6.46 6.92
N GLU A 19 3.87 7.37 6.01
CA GLU A 19 3.05 7.57 4.84
C GLU A 19 3.98 7.87 3.69
N LEU A 20 3.82 7.12 2.60
CA LEU A 20 4.64 7.29 1.42
C LEU A 20 3.78 7.86 0.30
N ILE A 21 4.28 8.88 -0.38
CA ILE A 21 3.56 9.49 -1.49
C ILE A 21 4.46 9.46 -2.71
N LEU A 22 3.95 8.96 -3.82
CA LEU A 22 4.68 8.88 -5.07
C LEU A 22 3.81 9.46 -6.18
N GLY A 23 4.38 10.33 -7.00
CA GLY A 23 3.68 10.90 -8.14
C GLY A 23 2.84 12.10 -7.78
N ASP A 24 2.11 12.61 -8.76
CA ASP A 24 1.32 13.82 -8.62
C ASP A 24 -0.16 13.53 -8.75
N LEU A 25 -0.98 14.31 -8.03
CA LEU A 25 -2.42 14.15 -8.10
C LEU A 25 -2.94 14.45 -9.50
N LYS A 26 -3.91 13.67 -9.91
CA LYS A 26 -4.61 13.90 -11.17
C LYS A 26 -6.01 14.41 -10.87
N ASP A 27 -6.50 15.28 -11.73
CA ASP A 27 -7.85 15.81 -11.58
C ASP A 27 -8.86 14.94 -12.31
N SER A 28 -8.41 14.14 -13.25
CA SER A 28 -9.30 13.28 -14.01
C SER A 28 -8.53 12.09 -14.53
N ALA A 29 -9.27 11.07 -14.93
CA ALA A 29 -8.67 9.84 -15.42
C ALA A 29 -9.10 9.61 -16.86
N LEU A 30 -8.13 9.39 -17.75
CA LEU A 30 -8.42 9.04 -19.13
C LEU A 30 -8.71 7.55 -19.23
N LYS A 31 -7.99 6.75 -18.46
CA LYS A 31 -8.21 5.31 -18.41
C LYS A 31 -8.44 4.95 -16.96
N PRO A 32 -9.70 4.80 -16.55
CA PRO A 32 -9.96 4.53 -15.13
C PRO A 32 -9.28 3.25 -14.65
N ILE A 33 -8.62 3.36 -13.53
CA ILE A 33 -7.97 2.21 -12.90
C ILE A 33 -8.94 1.59 -11.93
N THR A 34 -9.10 0.27 -11.99
CA THR A 34 -10.00 -0.43 -11.09
C THR A 34 -9.23 -0.97 -9.90
N LYS A 35 -9.95 -1.34 -8.86
CA LYS A 35 -9.32 -1.96 -7.71
C LYS A 35 -8.61 -3.24 -8.11
N GLN A 36 -9.19 -3.99 -9.06
CA GLN A 36 -8.57 -5.23 -9.50
C GLN A 36 -7.22 -4.96 -10.17
N ASP A 37 -7.12 -3.86 -10.94
CA ASP A 37 -5.85 -3.50 -11.57
C ASP A 37 -4.77 -3.30 -10.51
N VAL A 38 -5.11 -2.65 -9.42
CA VAL A 38 -4.16 -2.40 -8.33
C VAL A 38 -3.85 -3.70 -7.60
N ILE A 39 -4.87 -4.50 -7.33
CA ILE A 39 -4.67 -5.78 -6.65
C ILE A 39 -3.75 -6.68 -7.46
N ASP A 40 -3.90 -6.70 -8.78
CA ASP A 40 -3.05 -7.52 -9.64
C ASP A 40 -1.57 -7.13 -9.48
N LYS A 41 -1.30 -5.85 -9.28
CA LYS A 41 0.07 -5.41 -9.05
C LYS A 41 0.56 -5.81 -7.66
N ILE A 42 -0.32 -5.70 -6.67
CA ILE A 42 0.03 -6.05 -5.29
C ILE A 42 0.30 -7.55 -5.18
N LEU A 43 -0.41 -8.37 -5.95
CA LEU A 43 -0.19 -9.82 -5.92
C LEU A 43 1.22 -10.21 -6.38
N LEU A 44 1.93 -9.32 -7.03
CA LEU A 44 3.29 -9.59 -7.48
C LEU A 44 4.33 -9.31 -6.41
N ILE A 45 3.91 -8.84 -5.24
CA ILE A 45 4.83 -8.49 -4.16
C ILE A 45 4.70 -9.51 -3.04
N ASP A 46 5.81 -10.17 -2.72
CA ASP A 46 5.82 -11.18 -1.65
C ASP A 46 6.48 -10.64 -0.39
N ASP A 47 5.98 -11.09 0.75
CA ASP A 47 6.66 -10.84 2.01
C ASP A 47 7.92 -11.69 2.03
N PRO A 48 9.10 -11.10 2.20
CA PRO A 48 10.35 -11.86 2.10
C PRO A 48 10.53 -12.89 3.20
N GLU A 49 9.84 -12.73 4.31
CA GLU A 49 9.98 -13.69 5.41
C GLU A 49 9.07 -14.89 5.25
N LEU A 50 7.88 -14.68 4.69
CA LEU A 50 6.90 -15.75 4.56
C LEU A 50 6.79 -16.30 3.16
N GLY A 51 7.27 -15.56 2.15
CA GLY A 51 7.24 -16.04 0.77
C GLY A 51 5.87 -16.08 0.15
N ILE A 52 4.92 -15.32 0.70
CA ILE A 52 3.55 -15.28 0.22
C ILE A 52 3.23 -13.83 -0.13
N ASN A 53 2.44 -13.63 -1.18
CA ASN A 53 2.11 -12.28 -1.60
C ASN A 53 1.36 -11.55 -0.48
N ILE A 54 1.59 -10.25 -0.42
CA ILE A 54 1.09 -9.45 0.70
C ILE A 54 -0.41 -9.29 0.71
N TYR A 55 -1.06 -9.44 -0.43
CA TYR A 55 -2.51 -9.34 -0.49
C TYR A 55 -3.15 -10.54 0.21
N ASP A 56 -2.68 -11.75 -0.11
CA ASP A 56 -3.20 -12.96 0.51
C ASP A 56 -2.84 -13.05 1.98
N LEU A 57 -1.76 -12.41 2.38
CA LEU A 57 -1.41 -12.36 3.80
C LEU A 57 -2.35 -11.47 4.59
N GLY A 58 -3.15 -10.65 3.90
CA GLY A 58 -4.08 -9.77 4.60
C GLY A 58 -3.45 -8.48 5.08
N LEU A 59 -2.36 -8.07 4.44
CA LEU A 59 -1.66 -6.86 4.85
C LEU A 59 -2.29 -5.59 4.30
N ILE A 60 -3.17 -5.70 3.31
CA ILE A 60 -3.82 -4.54 2.71
C ILE A 60 -5.17 -4.35 3.38
N TYR A 61 -5.31 -3.28 4.14
CA TYR A 61 -6.54 -3.03 4.89
C TYR A 61 -7.56 -2.24 4.09
N GLU A 62 -7.12 -1.25 3.33
CA GLU A 62 -8.02 -0.44 2.53
C GLU A 62 -7.36 -0.05 1.22
N LEU A 63 -8.18 0.12 0.20
CA LEU A 63 -7.71 0.50 -1.11
C LEU A 63 -8.74 1.43 -1.71
N ASN A 64 -8.36 2.67 -1.96
CA ASN A 64 -9.25 3.66 -2.52
C ASN A 64 -8.65 4.25 -3.79
N ILE A 65 -9.51 4.51 -4.77
CA ILE A 65 -9.08 5.08 -6.04
C ILE A 65 -10.00 6.23 -6.40
N GLU A 66 -9.42 7.38 -6.72
CA GLU A 66 -10.20 8.52 -7.16
C GLU A 66 -9.42 9.26 -8.22
N ASN A 67 -9.98 9.37 -9.44
CA ASN A 67 -9.30 9.99 -10.58
C ASN A 67 -7.93 9.38 -10.81
N ASN A 68 -7.83 8.07 -10.61
CA ASN A 68 -6.60 7.28 -10.73
C ASN A 68 -5.54 7.66 -9.70
N ASN A 69 -5.91 8.41 -8.69
CA ASN A 69 -5.05 8.60 -7.51
C ASN A 69 -5.39 7.47 -6.56
N ILE A 70 -4.38 6.78 -6.07
CA ILE A 70 -4.57 5.54 -5.34
C ILE A 70 -4.08 5.68 -3.92
N GLU A 71 -4.91 5.25 -2.98
CA GLU A 71 -4.55 5.28 -1.57
C GLU A 71 -4.64 3.87 -1.01
N VAL A 72 -3.56 3.42 -0.39
CA VAL A 72 -3.47 2.08 0.19
C VAL A 72 -3.20 2.21 1.67
N LEU A 73 -4.02 1.57 2.49
CA LEU A 73 -3.76 1.46 3.92
C LEU A 73 -3.34 0.04 4.18
N MET A 74 -2.17 -0.16 4.74
CA MET A 74 -1.61 -1.49 4.92
C MET A 74 -0.95 -1.64 6.28
N THR A 75 -0.63 -2.87 6.62
CA THR A 75 0.12 -3.17 7.83
C THR A 75 1.25 -4.14 7.50
N LEU A 76 1.99 -4.53 8.51
CA LEU A 76 3.04 -5.54 8.39
C LEU A 76 2.78 -6.61 9.42
N THR A 77 3.43 -7.77 9.25
CA THR A 77 3.20 -8.89 10.17
C THR A 77 3.76 -8.61 11.56
N THR A 78 4.76 -7.73 11.66
CA THR A 78 5.25 -7.31 12.98
C THR A 78 5.65 -5.85 12.91
N VAL A 79 5.64 -5.18 14.05
CA VAL A 79 6.01 -3.77 14.11
C VAL A 79 7.50 -3.56 13.88
N ASN A 80 8.30 -4.61 14.05
CA ASN A 80 9.74 -4.51 13.87
C ASN A 80 10.20 -5.16 12.58
N CYS A 81 9.31 -5.23 11.60
CA CYS A 81 9.64 -5.88 10.35
C CYS A 81 10.75 -5.10 9.64
N PRO A 82 11.81 -5.78 9.21
CA PRO A 82 12.94 -5.09 8.56
C PRO A 82 12.57 -4.48 7.22
N VAL A 83 11.42 -4.85 6.64
CA VAL A 83 10.99 -4.28 5.38
C VAL A 83 10.01 -3.13 5.56
N ALA A 84 9.87 -2.62 6.78
CA ALA A 84 8.94 -1.53 7.05
C ALA A 84 9.24 -0.30 6.22
N ASP A 85 10.51 -0.07 5.90
CA ASP A 85 10.90 1.10 5.13
C ASP A 85 10.82 0.86 3.63
N THR A 86 10.88 -0.40 3.18
CA THR A 86 10.94 -0.69 1.76
C THR A 86 9.64 -1.19 1.19
N MET A 87 8.84 -1.90 1.97
CA MET A 87 7.61 -2.49 1.46
C MET A 87 6.63 -1.44 0.91
N PRO A 88 6.34 -0.34 1.61
CA PRO A 88 5.45 0.65 1.04
C PRO A 88 5.98 1.24 -0.26
N ASN A 89 7.29 1.42 -0.34
CA ASN A 89 7.91 1.95 -1.53
C ASN A 89 7.79 0.97 -2.70
N ASP A 90 7.98 -0.31 -2.43
CA ASP A 90 7.85 -1.33 -3.45
C ASP A 90 6.43 -1.40 -3.98
N ILE A 91 5.44 -1.27 -3.09
CA ILE A 91 4.05 -1.28 -3.48
C ILE A 91 3.75 -0.08 -4.37
N ALA A 92 4.20 1.11 -3.96
CA ALA A 92 3.94 2.32 -4.72
C ALA A 92 4.57 2.24 -6.10
N LYS A 93 5.81 1.74 -6.18
CA LYS A 93 6.49 1.62 -7.47
C LYS A 93 5.78 0.64 -8.39
N LYS A 94 5.29 -0.46 -7.82
CA LYS A 94 4.62 -1.46 -8.63
C LYS A 94 3.30 -0.92 -9.16
N ILE A 95 2.55 -0.20 -8.34
CA ILE A 95 1.29 0.40 -8.75
C ILE A 95 1.53 1.48 -9.80
N ALA A 96 2.64 2.19 -9.68
CA ALA A 96 2.97 3.27 -10.62
C ALA A 96 3.17 2.76 -12.05
N THR A 97 3.34 1.46 -12.24
CA THR A 97 3.48 0.91 -13.58
C THR A 97 2.15 0.82 -14.32
N ILE A 98 1.03 1.08 -13.65
CA ILE A 98 -0.26 1.07 -14.30
C ILE A 98 -0.40 2.33 -15.14
N ASP A 99 -0.89 2.17 -16.38
CA ASP A 99 -1.06 3.31 -17.28
C ASP A 99 -2.00 4.35 -16.69
N ASP A 100 -1.65 5.61 -16.88
CA ASP A 100 -2.47 6.75 -16.45
C ASP A 100 -2.64 6.83 -14.93
N CYS A 101 -1.67 6.29 -14.20
CA CYS A 101 -1.71 6.32 -12.74
C CYS A 101 -1.35 7.71 -12.23
N GLY A 102 -2.13 8.21 -11.27
CA GLY A 102 -1.86 9.50 -10.64
C GLY A 102 -0.99 9.33 -9.40
N GLN A 103 -1.34 10.06 -8.35
CA GLN A 103 -0.58 9.98 -7.11
C GLN A 103 -0.89 8.69 -6.38
N ILE A 104 0.12 8.10 -5.79
CA ILE A 104 -0.05 6.89 -4.98
C ILE A 104 0.35 7.23 -3.56
N LYS A 105 -0.54 6.98 -2.62
CA LYS A 105 -0.28 7.21 -1.21
C LYS A 105 -0.40 5.89 -0.50
N VAL A 106 0.66 5.46 0.18
CA VAL A 106 0.66 4.21 0.93
C VAL A 106 0.86 4.57 2.40
N LYS A 107 -0.12 4.22 3.22
CA LYS A 107 -0.07 4.49 4.65
C LYS A 107 0.12 3.19 5.39
N LEU A 108 0.97 3.22 6.39
CA LEU A 108 1.26 2.06 7.22
C LEU A 108 0.59 2.23 8.57
N THR A 109 -0.13 1.23 9.02
CA THR A 109 -0.76 1.25 10.33
C THR A 109 -0.56 -0.09 11.02
N PHE A 110 -0.58 -0.07 12.34
CA PHE A 110 -0.53 -1.30 13.12
C PHE A 110 -1.79 -1.44 13.98
N ASP A 111 -2.84 -0.73 13.59
CA ASP A 111 -4.11 -0.78 14.32
C ASP A 111 -5.25 -0.97 13.31
N PRO A 112 -5.90 -2.12 13.30
CA PRO A 112 -5.68 -3.26 14.20
C PRO A 112 -4.39 -4.01 13.84
N PRO A 113 -3.79 -4.70 14.82
CA PRO A 113 -2.59 -5.48 14.54
C PRO A 113 -2.93 -6.67 13.66
N TRP A 114 -1.99 -7.03 12.82
CA TRP A 114 -2.18 -8.16 11.92
C TRP A 114 -2.21 -9.47 12.71
N THR A 115 -3.10 -10.38 12.29
CA THR A 115 -3.16 -11.73 12.85
C THR A 115 -3.28 -12.73 11.73
N LYS A 116 -3.00 -13.99 12.04
CA LYS A 116 -3.07 -15.07 11.05
C LYS A 116 -4.47 -15.22 10.47
N ASP A 117 -5.48 -14.83 11.23
CA ASP A 117 -6.85 -14.95 10.76
C ASP A 117 -7.14 -14.04 9.57
N MET A 118 -6.29 -13.07 9.33
CA MET A 118 -6.47 -12.14 8.22
C MET A 118 -5.99 -12.71 6.89
N MET A 119 -5.28 -13.83 6.91
CA MET A 119 -4.78 -14.46 5.70
C MET A 119 -5.89 -15.12 4.90
N SER A 120 -5.70 -15.18 3.59
CA SER A 120 -6.63 -15.92 2.74
C SER A 120 -6.49 -17.42 3.04
N GLU A 121 -7.45 -18.21 2.57
CA GLU A 121 -7.39 -19.65 2.76
C GLU A 121 -6.14 -20.22 2.12
N ASP A 122 -5.80 -19.72 0.92
CA ASP A 122 -4.63 -20.23 0.22
C ASP A 122 -3.35 -19.93 1.00
N ALA A 123 -3.26 -18.74 1.59
CA ALA A 123 -2.08 -18.38 2.37
C ALA A 123 -1.98 -19.26 3.61
N LYS A 124 -3.10 -19.51 4.27
CA LYS A 124 -3.10 -20.37 5.45
C LYS A 124 -2.63 -21.77 5.11
N LEU A 125 -3.12 -22.31 4.00
CA LEU A 125 -2.71 -23.65 3.60
C LEU A 125 -1.23 -23.70 3.28
N ALA A 126 -0.72 -22.67 2.59
CA ALA A 126 0.68 -22.64 2.21
C ALA A 126 1.59 -22.61 3.41
N LEU A 127 1.16 -21.99 4.51
CA LEU A 127 1.96 -21.86 5.72
C LEU A 127 1.63 -22.93 6.76
N GLY A 128 0.71 -23.82 6.46
CA GLY A 128 0.40 -24.93 7.37
C GLY A 128 -0.58 -24.58 8.48
N TYR A 129 -1.38 -23.57 8.30
CA TYR A 129 -2.37 -23.18 9.31
C TYR A 129 -3.77 -23.71 9.01
#